data_bd4fd9619c5b687b62d6c14eb5aa71d6
#
_entry.id   bd4fd9619c5b687b62d6c14eb5aa71d6
#
_cell.length_a   1.000
_cell.length_b   1.000
_cell.length_c   1.000
_cell.angle_alpha   90.00
_cell.angle_beta   90.00
_cell.angle_gamma   90.00
#
_symmetry.space_group_name_H-M   'P 1'
#
loop_
_entity.id
_entity.type
_entity.pdbx_description
1 polymer ?
#
loop_
_entity_poly.entity_id
_entity_poly.type
_entity_poly.pdbx_seq_one_letter_code
_entity_poly.pdbx_strand_id
1 'polypeptide(L)'
;MRPIRLAVAFGLAALITLGCVPGPLSTTWIEPGTPPTPYRDLIVFGISTNPIVRRAYEDNFVEALKGAGVQARAAHTLLSDRDVGRSRAVQEAVGRSGADGVIVTYLAGENPDAAPSGGRTHVVPSLYGRLYPYYGHILSEVTAAGYYANYRALRLEANLYDAGRAKLVWSGRSDTLDPSSEQTMISEVIAAMIGKLKADGFLPTS
;
A
#
# COMPACT_ATOMS: atom_id res chain seq x y z
N MET A 1 -41.09 51.16 -39.55
CA MET A 1 -41.22 49.75 -39.21
C MET A 1 -39.79 49.16 -39.13
N ARG A 2 -39.26 48.96 -37.94
CA ARG A 2 -37.93 48.37 -37.72
C ARG A 2 -38.11 46.94 -37.20
N PRO A 3 -37.46 45.91 -37.77
CA PRO A 3 -37.52 44.56 -37.22
C PRO A 3 -36.50 44.37 -36.08
N ILE A 4 -36.97 43.90 -34.97
CA ILE A 4 -36.22 43.47 -33.80
C ILE A 4 -35.55 42.14 -34.14
N ARG A 5 -34.22 42.13 -34.10
CA ARG A 5 -33.41 40.90 -34.24
C ARG A 5 -33.23 40.28 -32.84
N LEU A 6 -33.91 39.16 -32.62
CA LEU A 6 -33.76 38.36 -31.42
C LEU A 6 -32.48 37.52 -31.56
N ALA A 7 -31.47 37.82 -30.78
CA ALA A 7 -30.24 37.02 -30.69
C ALA A 7 -30.43 35.92 -29.64
N VAL A 8 -30.60 34.68 -30.11
CA VAL A 8 -30.60 33.50 -29.23
C VAL A 8 -29.15 33.11 -28.94
N ALA A 9 -28.70 33.36 -27.70
CA ALA A 9 -27.43 32.91 -27.21
C ALA A 9 -27.53 31.44 -26.79
N PHE A 10 -26.93 30.56 -27.58
CA PHE A 10 -26.78 29.13 -27.26
C PHE A 10 -25.61 28.99 -26.26
N GLY A 11 -25.95 28.83 -24.97
CA GLY A 11 -25.00 28.51 -23.94
C GLY A 11 -24.55 27.04 -24.05
N LEU A 12 -23.32 26.81 -24.52
CA LEU A 12 -22.73 25.49 -24.58
C LEU A 12 -22.22 25.12 -23.15
N ALA A 13 -23.03 24.39 -22.40
CA ALA A 13 -22.64 23.82 -21.14
C ALA A 13 -21.67 22.65 -21.40
N ALA A 14 -20.36 22.89 -21.23
CA ALA A 14 -19.36 21.84 -21.24
C ALA A 14 -19.55 20.95 -20.01
N LEU A 15 -20.14 19.77 -20.19
CA LEU A 15 -20.10 18.69 -19.20
C LEU A 15 -18.63 18.20 -19.09
N ILE A 16 -17.93 18.63 -18.06
CA ILE A 16 -16.66 18.04 -17.68
C ILE A 16 -16.98 16.68 -17.06
N THR A 17 -16.96 15.62 -17.87
CA THR A 17 -16.93 14.26 -17.35
C THR A 17 -15.60 14.06 -16.65
N LEU A 18 -15.60 14.09 -15.32
CA LEU A 18 -14.49 13.57 -14.54
C LEU A 18 -14.40 12.06 -14.83
N GLY A 19 -13.64 11.73 -15.87
CA GLY A 19 -13.27 10.35 -16.13
C GLY A 19 -12.43 9.87 -14.94
N CYS A 20 -12.94 8.90 -14.19
CA CYS A 20 -12.12 8.13 -13.26
C CYS A 20 -11.02 7.47 -14.10
N VAL A 21 -9.81 8.03 -14.09
CA VAL A 21 -8.63 7.31 -14.54
C VAL A 21 -8.46 6.13 -13.58
N PRO A 22 -8.47 4.87 -14.07
CA PRO A 22 -8.17 3.74 -13.20
C PRO A 22 -6.81 3.99 -12.56
N GLY A 23 -6.77 4.12 -11.24
CA GLY A 23 -5.51 4.30 -10.52
C GLY A 23 -4.68 3.01 -10.59
N PRO A 24 -3.37 3.07 -10.29
CA PRO A 24 -2.46 1.92 -10.35
C PRO A 24 -2.74 0.84 -9.28
N LEU A 25 -3.88 0.90 -8.62
CA LEU A 25 -4.33 -0.10 -7.65
C LEU A 25 -5.39 -1.00 -8.27
N SER A 26 -5.13 -2.31 -8.23
CA SER A 26 -6.06 -3.31 -8.74
C SER A 26 -7.17 -3.63 -7.74
N THR A 27 -6.82 -3.77 -6.47
CA THR A 27 -7.79 -4.20 -5.44
C THR A 27 -7.43 -3.66 -4.06
N THR A 28 -8.48 -3.45 -3.24
CA THR A 28 -8.34 -3.16 -1.81
C THR A 28 -9.32 -4.00 -1.00
N TRP A 29 -8.97 -4.24 0.26
CA TRP A 29 -9.78 -4.95 1.23
C TRP A 29 -9.77 -4.19 2.56
N ILE A 30 -10.92 -4.16 3.22
CA ILE A 30 -11.11 -3.57 4.55
C ILE A 30 -11.69 -4.64 5.44
N GLU A 31 -11.20 -4.75 6.68
CA GLU A 31 -11.70 -5.71 7.67
C GLU A 31 -13.19 -5.48 7.94
N PRO A 32 -14.04 -6.49 7.71
CA PRO A 32 -15.47 -6.38 7.95
C PRO A 32 -15.80 -6.00 9.40
N GLY A 33 -16.69 -5.02 9.58
CA GLY A 33 -17.13 -4.56 10.90
C GLY A 33 -16.12 -3.68 11.64
N THR A 34 -14.98 -3.33 11.03
CA THR A 34 -14.04 -2.37 11.61
C THR A 34 -14.33 -0.98 11.04
N PRO A 35 -14.77 -0.02 11.87
CA PRO A 35 -14.95 1.35 11.39
C PRO A 35 -13.58 1.92 11.00
N PRO A 36 -13.48 2.66 9.89
CA PRO A 36 -12.26 3.35 9.52
C PRO A 36 -11.83 4.31 10.63
N THR A 37 -10.62 4.14 11.12
CA THR A 37 -10.03 5.00 12.15
C THR A 37 -8.72 5.55 11.59
N PRO A 38 -8.54 6.89 11.53
CA PRO A 38 -7.32 7.47 10.99
C PRO A 38 -6.10 7.16 11.87
N TYR A 39 -5.11 6.49 11.32
CA TYR A 39 -3.80 6.29 11.91
C TYR A 39 -2.92 7.52 11.70
N ARG A 40 -2.19 7.95 12.73
CA ARG A 40 -1.42 9.20 12.74
C ARG A 40 0.08 9.01 12.89
N ASP A 41 0.50 7.86 13.40
CA ASP A 41 1.90 7.51 13.63
C ASP A 41 2.17 6.07 13.19
N LEU A 42 2.80 5.93 12.03
CA LEU A 42 2.97 4.65 11.34
C LEU A 42 4.44 4.19 11.35
N ILE A 43 4.64 2.87 11.43
CA ILE A 43 5.90 2.23 11.08
C ILE A 43 5.73 1.52 9.75
N VAL A 44 6.71 1.68 8.87
CA VAL A 44 6.76 0.98 7.59
C VAL A 44 7.83 -0.10 7.62
N PHE A 45 7.39 -1.34 7.46
CA PHE A 45 8.24 -2.50 7.26
C PHE A 45 8.24 -2.89 5.79
N GLY A 46 9.34 -2.64 5.11
CA GLY A 46 9.61 -3.20 3.78
C GLY A 46 10.16 -4.62 3.91
N ILE A 47 9.77 -5.54 3.02
CA ILE A 47 10.35 -6.87 2.96
C ILE A 47 11.05 -7.04 1.61
N SER A 48 12.36 -7.32 1.65
CA SER A 48 13.21 -7.57 0.49
C SER A 48 14.43 -8.39 0.90
N THR A 49 14.96 -9.18 -0.04
CA THR A 49 16.22 -9.90 0.12
C THR A 49 17.43 -8.96 0.17
N ASN A 50 17.33 -7.78 -0.45
CA ASN A 50 18.38 -6.78 -0.50
C ASN A 50 18.16 -5.69 0.55
N PRO A 51 19.03 -5.54 1.57
CA PRO A 51 18.86 -4.54 2.62
C PRO A 51 18.86 -3.09 2.10
N ILE A 52 19.63 -2.81 1.04
CA ILE A 52 19.71 -1.45 0.46
C ILE A 52 18.37 -1.11 -0.20
N VAL A 53 17.84 -2.03 -1.00
CA VAL A 53 16.53 -1.86 -1.65
C VAL A 53 15.42 -1.74 -0.59
N ARG A 54 15.45 -2.57 0.44
CA ARG A 54 14.50 -2.52 1.55
C ARG A 54 14.46 -1.14 2.22
N ARG A 55 15.62 -0.59 2.58
CA ARG A 55 15.73 0.72 3.23
C ARG A 55 15.23 1.84 2.33
N ALA A 56 15.67 1.89 1.07
CA ALA A 56 15.22 2.89 0.11
C ALA A 56 13.70 2.85 -0.09
N TYR A 57 13.13 1.66 -0.09
CA TYR A 57 11.71 1.45 -0.23
C TYR A 57 10.92 1.91 1.02
N GLU A 58 11.40 1.57 2.23
CA GLU A 58 10.85 2.06 3.49
C GLU A 58 10.88 3.59 3.55
N ASP A 59 11.99 4.22 3.14
CA ASP A 59 12.16 5.67 3.14
C ASP A 59 11.20 6.37 2.16
N ASN A 60 11.05 5.84 0.94
CA ASN A 60 10.10 6.37 -0.03
C ASN A 60 8.65 6.32 0.50
N PHE A 61 8.28 5.23 1.15
CA PHE A 61 6.95 5.09 1.75
C PHE A 61 6.74 6.09 2.88
N VAL A 62 7.75 6.24 3.74
CA VAL A 62 7.74 7.19 4.87
C VAL A 62 7.64 8.63 4.37
N GLU A 63 8.40 8.99 3.33
CA GLU A 63 8.34 10.33 2.73
C GLU A 63 6.95 10.64 2.18
N ALA A 64 6.36 9.70 1.44
CA ALA A 64 5.02 9.86 0.90
C ALA A 64 3.94 9.97 1.99
N LEU A 65 4.04 9.21 3.10
CA LEU A 65 3.15 9.31 4.25
C LEU A 65 3.27 10.68 4.95
N LYS A 66 4.51 11.17 5.13
CA LYS A 66 4.75 12.51 5.69
C LYS A 66 4.18 13.61 4.80
N GLY A 67 4.31 13.48 3.48
CA GLY A 67 3.68 14.38 2.51
C GLY A 67 2.14 14.36 2.60
N ALA A 68 1.55 13.26 3.05
CA ALA A 68 0.11 13.13 3.30
C ALA A 68 -0.32 13.62 4.71
N GLY A 69 0.59 14.17 5.51
CA GLY A 69 0.32 14.70 6.85
C GLY A 69 0.32 13.64 7.97
N VAL A 70 0.94 12.48 7.75
CA VAL A 70 1.03 11.38 8.71
C VAL A 70 2.46 11.29 9.26
N GLN A 71 2.62 11.14 10.57
CA GLN A 71 3.91 10.79 11.13
C GLN A 71 4.26 9.35 10.72
N ALA A 72 5.49 9.15 10.24
CA ALA A 72 5.92 7.84 9.82
C ALA A 72 7.41 7.63 10.07
N ARG A 73 7.77 6.36 10.32
CA ARG A 73 9.14 5.90 10.58
C ARG A 73 9.42 4.64 9.78
N ALA A 74 10.61 4.59 9.19
CA ALA A 74 11.10 3.39 8.52
C ALA A 74 11.58 2.36 9.55
N ALA A 75 11.28 1.09 9.34
CA ALA A 75 11.67 0.02 10.26
C ALA A 75 13.19 -0.09 10.43
N HIS A 76 13.98 0.23 9.40
CA HIS A 76 15.44 0.20 9.49
C HIS A 76 16.03 1.24 10.46
N THR A 77 15.26 2.24 10.87
CA THR A 77 15.67 3.19 11.91
C THR A 77 15.45 2.65 13.33
N LEU A 78 14.65 1.60 13.46
CA LEU A 78 14.27 0.98 14.74
C LEU A 78 14.94 -0.39 14.96
N LEU A 79 15.33 -1.07 13.86
CA LEU A 79 15.86 -2.43 13.86
C LEU A 79 17.09 -2.53 12.96
N SER A 80 18.09 -3.26 13.43
CA SER A 80 19.22 -3.64 12.58
C SER A 80 18.81 -4.71 11.56
N ASP A 81 19.59 -4.86 10.46
CA ASP A 81 19.35 -5.90 9.45
C ASP A 81 19.37 -7.32 10.04
N ARG A 82 20.10 -7.54 11.14
CA ARG A 82 20.15 -8.83 11.84
C ARG A 82 18.87 -9.11 12.63
N ASP A 83 18.13 -8.07 13.00
CA ASP A 83 16.97 -8.16 13.87
C ASP A 83 15.65 -8.26 13.13
N VAL A 84 15.61 -7.81 11.85
CA VAL A 84 14.39 -7.88 11.03
C VAL A 84 13.88 -9.32 10.85
N GLY A 85 14.74 -10.33 10.89
CA GLY A 85 14.36 -11.74 10.84
C GLY A 85 13.81 -12.31 12.16
N ARG A 86 13.88 -11.54 13.26
CA ARG A 86 13.48 -12.02 14.58
C ARG A 86 12.15 -11.43 15.01
N SER A 87 11.08 -12.23 14.94
CA SER A 87 9.71 -11.80 15.28
C SER A 87 9.61 -11.09 16.64
N ARG A 88 10.39 -11.55 17.65
CA ARG A 88 10.41 -10.90 18.96
C ARG A 88 11.00 -9.49 18.91
N ALA A 89 12.10 -9.29 18.18
CA ALA A 89 12.72 -7.97 18.02
C ALA A 89 11.78 -6.99 17.29
N VAL A 90 11.06 -7.47 16.27
CA VAL A 90 10.02 -6.71 15.57
C VAL A 90 8.90 -6.32 16.53
N GLN A 91 8.38 -7.26 17.34
CA GLN A 91 7.34 -7.00 18.32
C GLN A 91 7.78 -5.97 19.37
N GLU A 92 8.99 -6.10 19.88
CA GLU A 92 9.56 -5.15 20.85
C GLU A 92 9.78 -3.76 20.24
N ALA A 93 10.21 -3.67 18.97
CA ALA A 93 10.38 -2.40 18.27
C ALA A 93 9.04 -1.70 18.06
N VAL A 94 8.01 -2.42 17.60
CA VAL A 94 6.66 -1.88 17.47
C VAL A 94 6.14 -1.40 18.82
N GLY A 95 6.25 -2.22 19.87
CA GLY A 95 5.77 -1.86 21.22
C GLY A 95 6.46 -0.64 21.80
N ARG A 96 7.79 -0.48 21.60
CA ARG A 96 8.55 0.68 22.09
C ARG A 96 8.32 1.96 21.29
N SER A 97 7.90 1.84 20.05
CA SER A 97 7.76 2.99 19.15
C SER A 97 6.61 3.93 19.53
N GLY A 98 5.57 3.40 20.17
CA GLY A 98 4.33 4.13 20.42
C GLY A 98 3.48 4.38 19.19
N ALA A 99 3.81 3.79 18.04
CA ALA A 99 3.04 3.93 16.81
C ALA A 99 1.63 3.33 16.99
N ASP A 100 0.65 3.95 16.33
CA ASP A 100 -0.74 3.47 16.32
C ASP A 100 -1.02 2.47 15.21
N GLY A 101 -0.19 2.47 14.13
CA GLY A 101 -0.33 1.54 13.03
C GLY A 101 1.01 1.04 12.47
N VAL A 102 0.94 -0.10 11.78
CA VAL A 102 2.09 -0.75 11.11
C VAL A 102 1.72 -1.08 9.69
N ILE A 103 2.50 -0.59 8.72
CA ILE A 103 2.40 -1.01 7.32
C ILE A 103 3.47 -2.07 7.07
N VAL A 104 3.06 -3.24 6.56
CA VAL A 104 3.95 -4.26 6.00
C VAL A 104 3.77 -4.26 4.49
N THR A 105 4.86 -4.09 3.75
CA THR A 105 4.80 -3.93 2.30
C THR A 105 5.96 -4.65 1.61
N TYR A 106 5.69 -5.21 0.42
CA TYR A 106 6.65 -5.96 -0.37
C TYR A 106 6.22 -6.09 -1.83
N LEU A 107 7.12 -6.50 -2.69
CA LEU A 107 6.81 -6.89 -4.06
C LEU A 107 6.41 -8.37 -4.06
N ALA A 108 5.12 -8.62 -4.20
CA ALA A 108 4.56 -9.95 -4.35
C ALA A 108 4.81 -10.48 -5.76
N GLY A 109 5.35 -11.71 -5.86
CA GLY A 109 5.50 -12.39 -7.13
C GLY A 109 4.16 -12.82 -7.70
N GLU A 110 3.97 -12.66 -9.00
CA GLU A 110 2.78 -13.09 -9.71
C GLU A 110 3.15 -14.08 -10.84
N ASN A 111 2.40 -15.15 -10.93
CA ASN A 111 2.52 -16.09 -12.03
C ASN A 111 1.37 -15.80 -13.03
N PRO A 112 1.64 -15.13 -14.17
CA PRO A 112 0.60 -14.74 -15.12
C PRO A 112 -0.10 -15.97 -15.77
N ASP A 113 0.53 -17.13 -15.70
CA ASP A 113 -0.02 -18.39 -16.21
C ASP A 113 -0.94 -19.10 -15.19
N ALA A 114 -0.97 -18.66 -13.94
CA ALA A 114 -1.98 -19.10 -12.99
C ALA A 114 -3.32 -18.52 -13.45
N ALA A 115 -4.26 -19.41 -13.79
CA ALA A 115 -5.60 -19.01 -14.23
C ALA A 115 -6.14 -17.90 -13.32
N PRO A 116 -6.68 -16.80 -13.87
CA PRO A 116 -7.23 -15.73 -13.05
C PRO A 116 -8.29 -16.36 -12.16
N SER A 117 -8.03 -16.38 -10.87
CA SER A 117 -9.01 -16.78 -9.86
C SER A 117 -10.19 -15.83 -10.06
N GLY A 118 -11.28 -16.38 -10.63
CA GLY A 118 -12.39 -15.60 -11.17
C GLY A 118 -12.89 -14.57 -10.19
N GLY A 119 -12.80 -13.32 -10.58
CA GLY A 119 -13.32 -12.17 -9.84
C GLY A 119 -12.21 -11.31 -9.23
N ARG A 120 -12.36 -10.00 -9.40
CA ARG A 120 -11.50 -8.95 -8.81
C ARG A 120 -11.66 -8.85 -7.28
N THR A 121 -11.99 -9.94 -6.60
CA THR A 121 -12.16 -9.93 -5.15
C THR A 121 -10.81 -10.21 -4.52
N HIS A 122 -10.31 -9.22 -3.79
CA HIS A 122 -9.12 -9.39 -2.96
C HIS A 122 -9.46 -10.33 -1.80
N VAL A 123 -9.13 -11.60 -1.96
CA VAL A 123 -9.25 -12.58 -0.87
C VAL A 123 -8.00 -12.45 -0.01
N VAL A 124 -8.17 -11.91 1.18
CA VAL A 124 -7.09 -11.87 2.19
C VAL A 124 -7.08 -13.22 2.90
N PRO A 125 -6.00 -14.01 2.78
CA PRO A 125 -5.89 -15.26 3.52
C PRO A 125 -6.00 -15.02 5.04
N SER A 126 -6.56 -15.97 5.77
CA SER A 126 -6.71 -15.89 7.24
C SER A 126 -5.39 -15.65 7.97
N LEU A 127 -4.27 -16.08 7.38
CA LEU A 127 -2.91 -15.83 7.86
C LEU A 127 -2.59 -14.34 7.94
N TYR A 128 -3.16 -13.51 7.07
CA TYR A 128 -2.91 -12.06 7.03
C TYR A 128 -3.53 -11.33 8.22
N GLY A 129 -4.49 -11.93 8.91
CA GLY A 129 -5.22 -11.29 10.00
C GLY A 129 -4.39 -10.87 11.20
N ARG A 130 -3.16 -11.41 11.37
CA ARG A 130 -2.27 -11.15 12.50
C ARG A 130 -0.90 -10.68 12.04
N LEU A 131 -0.46 -9.50 12.53
CA LEU A 131 0.79 -8.84 12.13
C LEU A 131 2.03 -9.75 12.20
N TYR A 132 2.33 -10.29 13.36
CA TYR A 132 3.61 -10.98 13.56
C TYR A 132 3.70 -12.34 12.86
N PRO A 133 2.67 -13.20 12.87
CA PRO A 133 2.66 -14.41 12.04
C PRO A 133 2.76 -14.11 10.55
N TYR A 134 2.02 -13.11 10.07
CA TYR A 134 2.09 -12.67 8.68
C TYR A 134 3.47 -12.18 8.30
N TYR A 135 4.03 -11.26 9.08
CA TYR A 135 5.37 -10.72 8.83
C TYR A 135 6.44 -11.82 8.71
N GLY A 136 6.44 -12.78 9.66
CA GLY A 136 7.38 -13.89 9.63
C GLY A 136 7.19 -14.81 8.42
N HIS A 137 5.95 -15.06 8.03
CA HIS A 137 5.62 -15.86 6.85
C HIS A 137 6.12 -15.20 5.57
N ILE A 138 5.76 -13.94 5.31
CA ILE A 138 6.17 -13.23 4.10
C ILE A 138 7.68 -13.02 4.05
N LEU A 139 8.31 -12.72 5.19
CA LEU A 139 9.76 -12.62 5.24
C LEU A 139 10.43 -13.94 4.83
N SER A 140 9.96 -15.07 5.36
CA SER A 140 10.48 -16.40 5.00
C SER A 140 10.27 -16.71 3.53
N GLU A 141 9.11 -16.36 2.98
CA GLU A 141 8.76 -16.60 1.57
C GLU A 141 9.64 -15.74 0.64
N VAL A 142 9.69 -14.43 0.87
CA VAL A 142 10.43 -13.48 0.01
C VAL A 142 11.94 -13.71 0.10
N THR A 143 12.46 -14.17 1.24
CA THR A 143 13.88 -14.46 1.42
C THR A 143 14.29 -15.84 0.95
N ALA A 144 13.36 -16.69 0.55
CA ALA A 144 13.66 -17.99 -0.04
C ALA A 144 14.45 -17.83 -1.35
N ALA A 145 15.42 -18.74 -1.55
CA ALA A 145 16.28 -18.69 -2.74
C ALA A 145 15.45 -18.74 -4.02
N GLY A 146 15.69 -17.81 -4.92
CA GLY A 146 15.02 -17.75 -6.23
C GLY A 146 13.60 -17.17 -6.22
N TYR A 147 13.12 -16.59 -5.11
CA TYR A 147 11.77 -16.03 -5.05
C TYR A 147 11.47 -15.15 -6.26
N TYR A 148 12.23 -14.07 -6.47
CA TYR A 148 11.99 -13.16 -7.59
C TYR A 148 12.32 -13.76 -8.97
N ALA A 149 13.21 -14.75 -9.04
CA ALA A 149 13.55 -15.41 -10.30
C ALA A 149 12.43 -16.32 -10.83
N ASN A 150 11.53 -16.73 -9.96
CA ASN A 150 10.42 -17.62 -10.30
C ASN A 150 9.18 -16.88 -10.83
N TYR A 151 9.17 -15.54 -10.75
CA TYR A 151 8.02 -14.74 -11.16
C TYR A 151 8.35 -13.85 -12.35
N ARG A 152 7.40 -13.77 -13.30
CA ARG A 152 7.50 -12.93 -14.49
C ARG A 152 6.93 -11.53 -14.27
N ALA A 153 6.12 -11.37 -13.25
CA ALA A 153 5.46 -10.13 -12.91
C ALA A 153 5.48 -9.92 -11.40
N LEU A 154 5.47 -8.68 -10.97
CA LEU A 154 5.45 -8.28 -9.57
C LEU A 154 4.25 -7.36 -9.32
N ARG A 155 3.74 -7.37 -8.09
CA ARG A 155 2.74 -6.41 -7.59
C ARG A 155 3.21 -5.82 -6.28
N LEU A 156 2.97 -4.56 -6.07
CA LEU A 156 3.13 -3.98 -4.76
C LEU A 156 1.96 -4.38 -3.88
N GLU A 157 2.25 -5.00 -2.74
CA GLU A 157 1.27 -5.28 -1.69
C GLU A 157 1.61 -4.47 -0.45
N ALA A 158 0.60 -3.83 0.15
CA ALA A 158 0.72 -3.12 1.40
C ALA A 158 -0.45 -3.49 2.33
N ASN A 159 -0.13 -3.85 3.56
CA ASN A 159 -1.08 -4.27 4.58
C ASN A 159 -0.93 -3.38 5.81
N LEU A 160 -2.01 -2.70 6.22
CA LEU A 160 -2.07 -1.87 7.40
C LEU A 160 -2.62 -2.67 8.58
N TYR A 161 -1.89 -2.67 9.67
CA TYR A 161 -2.25 -3.29 10.94
C TYR A 161 -2.43 -2.25 12.03
N ASP A 162 -3.45 -2.42 12.86
CA ASP A 162 -3.57 -1.75 14.14
C ASP A 162 -2.42 -2.24 15.05
N ALA A 163 -1.56 -1.34 15.52
CA ALA A 163 -0.37 -1.72 16.29
C ALA A 163 -0.72 -2.30 17.67
N GLY A 164 -1.75 -1.76 18.33
CA GLY A 164 -2.15 -2.20 19.66
C GLY A 164 -2.78 -3.59 19.67
N ARG A 165 -3.57 -3.91 18.63
CA ARG A 165 -4.26 -5.21 18.48
C ARG A 165 -3.50 -6.19 17.61
N ALA A 166 -2.45 -5.75 16.93
CA ALA A 166 -1.71 -6.52 15.93
C ALA A 166 -2.64 -7.16 14.86
N LYS A 167 -3.73 -6.47 14.51
CA LYS A 167 -4.79 -6.96 13.62
C LYS A 167 -4.78 -6.19 12.30
N LEU A 168 -4.93 -6.92 11.19
CA LEU A 168 -5.09 -6.34 9.86
C LEU A 168 -6.39 -5.52 9.82
N VAL A 169 -6.30 -4.31 9.25
CA VAL A 169 -7.45 -3.42 9.09
C VAL A 169 -7.69 -3.04 7.64
N TRP A 170 -6.62 -3.01 6.83
CA TRP A 170 -6.69 -2.68 5.42
C TRP A 170 -5.58 -3.40 4.64
N SER A 171 -5.88 -3.79 3.41
CA SER A 171 -4.92 -4.37 2.47
C SER A 171 -5.13 -3.78 1.08
N GLY A 172 -4.05 -3.50 0.38
CA GLY A 172 -4.07 -3.02 -1.00
C GLY A 172 -3.03 -3.71 -1.87
N ARG A 173 -3.39 -3.92 -3.14
CA ARG A 173 -2.50 -4.46 -4.17
C ARG A 173 -2.50 -3.54 -5.38
N SER A 174 -1.32 -3.34 -5.97
CA SER A 174 -1.20 -2.65 -7.23
C SER A 174 -1.62 -3.53 -8.41
N ASP A 175 -1.76 -2.91 -9.56
CA ASP A 175 -1.69 -3.63 -10.83
C ASP A 175 -0.29 -4.23 -11.01
N THR A 176 -0.17 -5.13 -11.98
CA THR A 176 1.09 -5.77 -12.33
C THR A 176 2.13 -4.74 -12.73
N LEU A 177 3.30 -4.83 -12.12
CA LEU A 177 4.48 -4.00 -12.41
C LEU A 177 5.45 -4.80 -13.27
N ASP A 178 6.01 -4.18 -14.30
CA ASP A 178 7.13 -4.74 -15.02
C ASP A 178 8.35 -4.76 -14.08
N PRO A 179 9.06 -5.89 -13.91
CA PRO A 179 10.27 -5.97 -13.08
C PRO A 179 11.38 -4.99 -13.51
N SER A 180 11.35 -4.53 -14.76
CA SER A 180 12.26 -3.51 -15.28
C SER A 180 11.78 -2.08 -15.04
N SER A 181 10.62 -1.90 -14.37
CA SER A 181 10.04 -0.60 -14.08
C SER A 181 10.98 0.24 -13.21
N GLU A 182 11.19 1.47 -13.63
CA GLU A 182 12.04 2.42 -12.92
C GLU A 182 11.45 2.81 -11.55
N GLN A 183 12.32 3.33 -10.68
CA GLN A 183 12.00 3.85 -9.34
C GLN A 183 10.77 4.79 -9.35
N THR A 184 10.54 5.53 -10.43
CA THR A 184 9.41 6.46 -10.59
C THR A 184 8.07 5.74 -10.51
N MET A 185 7.94 4.59 -11.15
CA MET A 185 6.69 3.81 -11.15
C MET A 185 6.35 3.27 -9.75
N ILE A 186 7.35 2.87 -8.98
CA ILE A 186 7.15 2.42 -7.58
C ILE A 186 6.64 3.58 -6.72
N SER A 187 7.19 4.78 -6.90
CA SER A 187 6.76 5.98 -6.17
C SER A 187 5.32 6.38 -6.49
N GLU A 188 4.89 6.26 -7.75
CA GLU A 188 3.51 6.51 -8.18
C GLU A 188 2.54 5.50 -7.55
N VAL A 189 2.92 4.22 -7.49
CA VAL A 189 2.11 3.18 -6.84
C VAL A 189 2.01 3.42 -5.34
N ILE A 190 3.10 3.79 -4.66
CA ILE A 190 3.08 4.16 -3.24
C ILE A 190 2.14 5.34 -3.01
N ALA A 191 2.23 6.39 -3.82
CA ALA A 191 1.36 7.56 -3.73
C ALA A 191 -0.12 7.19 -3.90
N ALA A 192 -0.44 6.30 -4.85
CA ALA A 192 -1.79 5.81 -5.06
C ALA A 192 -2.30 4.97 -3.87
N MET A 193 -1.46 4.12 -3.27
CA MET A 193 -1.83 3.37 -2.05
C MET A 193 -2.14 4.30 -0.89
N ILE A 194 -1.32 5.33 -0.67
CA ILE A 194 -1.55 6.33 0.38
C ILE A 194 -2.83 7.13 0.10
N GLY A 195 -3.05 7.53 -1.15
CA GLY A 195 -4.29 8.18 -1.56
C GLY A 195 -5.53 7.33 -1.28
N LYS A 196 -5.43 6.02 -1.53
CA LYS A 196 -6.52 5.08 -1.26
C LYS A 196 -6.74 4.86 0.24
N LEU A 197 -5.69 4.69 1.03
CA LEU A 197 -5.77 4.63 2.49
C LEU A 197 -6.47 5.86 3.08
N LYS A 198 -6.16 7.05 2.54
CA LYS A 198 -6.80 8.31 2.92
C LYS A 198 -8.29 8.34 2.52
N ALA A 199 -8.61 7.94 1.29
CA ALA A 199 -9.98 7.87 0.79
C ALA A 199 -10.84 6.85 1.57
N ASP A 200 -10.24 5.75 2.03
CA ASP A 200 -10.91 4.73 2.84
C ASP A 200 -11.01 5.11 4.34
N GLY A 201 -10.49 6.29 4.74
CA GLY A 201 -10.59 6.82 6.09
C GLY A 201 -9.57 6.27 7.10
N PHE A 202 -8.51 5.61 6.64
CA PHE A 202 -7.44 5.09 7.49
C PHE A 202 -6.28 6.07 7.71
N LEU A 203 -6.25 7.18 6.97
CA LEU A 203 -5.33 8.29 7.20
C LEU A 203 -6.10 9.60 7.40
N PRO A 204 -5.53 10.61 8.10
CA PRO A 204 -6.17 11.90 8.31
C PRO A 204 -6.49 12.58 6.98
N THR A 205 -7.68 13.16 6.88
CA THR A 205 -8.00 14.18 5.88
C THR A 205 -7.49 15.51 6.42
N SER A 206 -6.52 16.11 5.76
CA SER A 206 -6.00 17.44 6.09
C SER A 206 -7.12 18.47 6.11
#